data_578a72f754bda3b851b9328daa833ba8
#
_entry.id   578a72f754bda3b851b9328daa833ba8
#
_cell.length_a   1.000
_cell.length_b   1.000
_cell.length_c   1.000
_cell.angle_alpha   90.00
_cell.angle_beta   90.00
_cell.angle_gamma   90.00
#
_symmetry.space_group_name_H-M   'P 1'
#
loop_
_entity.id
_entity.type
_entity.pdbx_description
1 polymer ?
#
loop_
_entity_poly.entity_id
_entity_poly.type
_entity_poly.pdbx_seq_one_letter_code
_entity_poly.pdbx_strand_id
1 'polypeptide(L)'
;HPNDHNDIMIGDRKVSGNAIYRLPGSIIAHGTLLYDTDMEHMMHAITPSRQKLDRHGVESVRQRICLLKDYTPLPFADIRAKIRQHLCQTTYTLTEHDREKVREIELEYLDPQFIGIAD
;
A
#
# COMPACT_ATOMS: atom_id res chain seq x y z
N HIS A 1 -9.12 -13.71 -5.18
CA HIS A 1 -9.91 -14.05 -3.99
C HIS A 1 -9.16 -13.57 -2.73
N PRO A 2 -9.88 -13.22 -1.64
CA PRO A 2 -9.24 -12.92 -0.35
C PRO A 2 -8.71 -14.22 0.30
N ASN A 3 -7.75 -14.05 1.23
CA ASN A 3 -7.28 -15.11 2.12
C ASN A 3 -7.53 -14.74 3.59
N ASP A 4 -7.14 -15.60 4.52
CA ASP A 4 -7.33 -15.39 5.96
C ASP A 4 -6.41 -14.31 6.57
N HIS A 5 -5.49 -13.74 5.78
CA HIS A 5 -4.50 -12.74 6.21
C HIS A 5 -4.73 -11.33 5.64
N ASN A 6 -5.96 -10.99 5.23
CA ASN A 6 -6.30 -9.70 4.61
C ASN A 6 -5.62 -9.43 3.26
N ASP A 7 -5.16 -10.46 2.58
CA ASP A 7 -4.54 -10.34 1.27
C ASP A 7 -5.55 -10.62 0.16
N ILE A 8 -5.33 -10.03 -1.00
CA ILE A 8 -6.03 -10.41 -2.23
C ILE A 8 -5.05 -11.22 -3.08
N MET A 9 -5.51 -12.40 -3.48
CA MET A 9 -4.72 -13.41 -4.18
C MET A 9 -5.17 -13.57 -5.63
N ILE A 10 -4.22 -13.86 -6.50
CA ILE A 10 -4.45 -14.42 -7.85
C ILE A 10 -3.79 -15.79 -7.86
N GLY A 11 -4.61 -16.84 -7.90
CA GLY A 11 -4.13 -18.20 -7.62
C GLY A 11 -3.55 -18.29 -6.21
N ASP A 12 -2.32 -18.70 -6.10
CA ASP A 12 -1.54 -18.83 -4.85
C ASP A 12 -0.62 -17.63 -4.55
N ARG A 13 -0.68 -16.58 -5.38
CA ARG A 13 0.18 -15.40 -5.25
C ARG A 13 -0.59 -14.15 -4.84
N LYS A 14 0.00 -13.40 -3.93
CA LYS A 14 -0.54 -12.14 -3.41
C LYS A 14 -0.35 -11.00 -4.42
N VAL A 15 -1.43 -10.29 -4.71
CA VAL A 15 -1.43 -9.07 -5.54
C VAL A 15 -1.70 -7.82 -4.73
N SER A 16 -2.32 -7.94 -3.55
CA SER A 16 -2.68 -6.82 -2.68
C SER A 16 -2.57 -7.23 -1.21
N GLY A 17 -2.03 -6.36 -0.39
CA GLY A 17 -2.04 -6.47 1.06
C GLY A 17 -2.87 -5.35 1.67
N ASN A 18 -3.73 -5.68 2.65
CA ASN A 18 -4.66 -4.74 3.24
C ASN A 18 -4.51 -4.71 4.75
N ALA A 19 -4.82 -3.57 5.36
CA ALA A 19 -4.89 -3.40 6.79
C ALA A 19 -6.06 -2.52 7.19
N ILE A 20 -6.56 -2.74 8.39
CA ILE A 20 -7.68 -1.99 8.97
C ILE A 20 -7.24 -1.47 10.32
N TYR A 21 -7.36 -0.16 10.52
CA TYR A 21 -7.15 0.50 11.79
C TYR A 21 -8.47 1.05 12.33
N ARG A 22 -8.79 0.72 13.58
CA ARG A 22 -10.04 1.13 14.22
C ARG A 22 -9.80 2.28 15.17
N LEU A 23 -10.57 3.35 14.99
CA LEU A 23 -10.64 4.51 15.87
C LEU A 23 -12.02 4.58 16.52
N PRO A 24 -12.20 5.29 17.65
CA PRO A 24 -13.54 5.57 18.18
C PRO A 24 -14.40 6.28 17.13
N GLY A 25 -15.48 5.63 16.70
CA GLY A 25 -16.43 6.18 15.71
C GLY A 25 -15.99 6.15 14.26
N SER A 26 -14.81 5.61 13.92
CA SER A 26 -14.34 5.51 12.54
C SER A 26 -13.43 4.30 12.29
N ILE A 27 -13.27 3.96 11.01
CA ILE A 27 -12.39 2.89 10.56
C ILE A 27 -11.56 3.43 9.39
N ILE A 28 -10.25 3.23 9.46
CA ILE A 28 -9.35 3.48 8.33
C ILE A 28 -9.00 2.12 7.72
N ALA A 29 -9.40 1.92 6.48
CA ALA A 29 -8.98 0.77 5.68
C ALA A 29 -8.00 1.27 4.61
N HIS A 30 -6.86 0.62 4.49
CA HIS A 30 -5.88 0.91 3.44
C HIS A 30 -5.30 -0.37 2.88
N GLY A 31 -4.77 -0.27 1.68
CA GLY A 31 -4.13 -1.40 1.03
C GLY A 31 -3.19 -0.95 -0.07
N THR A 32 -2.32 -1.86 -0.47
CA THR A 32 -1.43 -1.72 -1.61
C THR A 32 -1.91 -2.64 -2.73
N LEU A 33 -1.78 -2.20 -3.97
CA LEU A 33 -2.01 -3.04 -5.15
C LEU A 33 -0.72 -3.08 -5.97
N LEU A 34 -0.19 -4.27 -6.14
CA LEU A 34 1.00 -4.51 -6.96
C LEU A 34 0.60 -4.54 -8.43
N TYR A 35 0.63 -3.37 -9.09
CA TYR A 35 0.31 -3.29 -10.51
C TYR A 35 1.54 -3.54 -11.39
N ASP A 36 2.58 -2.72 -11.24
CA ASP A 36 3.85 -2.79 -11.95
C ASP A 36 4.95 -2.28 -11.03
N THR A 37 5.78 -3.18 -10.54
CA THR A 37 6.83 -2.89 -9.57
C THR A 37 8.13 -3.50 -10.07
N ASP A 38 9.22 -2.75 -9.97
CA ASP A 38 10.54 -3.31 -10.14
C ASP A 38 10.81 -4.30 -9.00
N MET A 39 10.73 -5.58 -9.35
CA MET A 39 10.85 -6.67 -8.39
C MET A 39 12.25 -6.75 -7.77
N GLU A 40 13.28 -6.33 -8.48
CA GLU A 40 14.63 -6.34 -7.99
C GLU A 40 14.82 -5.25 -6.92
N HIS A 41 14.42 -4.01 -7.22
CA HIS A 41 14.44 -2.92 -6.26
C HIS A 41 13.56 -3.19 -5.04
N MET A 42 12.36 -3.73 -5.25
CA MET A 42 11.47 -4.12 -4.17
C MET A 42 12.11 -5.15 -3.24
N MET A 43 12.73 -6.17 -3.80
CA MET A 43 13.41 -7.21 -3.02
C MET A 43 14.57 -6.63 -2.20
N HIS A 44 15.35 -5.73 -2.77
CA HIS A 44 16.43 -5.06 -2.05
C HIS A 44 15.91 -4.18 -0.91
N ALA A 45 14.76 -3.51 -1.10
CA ALA A 45 14.18 -2.62 -0.09
C ALA A 45 13.58 -3.37 1.11
N ILE A 46 12.96 -4.55 0.88
CA ILE A 46 12.29 -5.32 1.95
C ILE A 46 13.20 -6.38 2.59
N THR A 47 14.44 -6.51 2.13
CA THR A 47 15.40 -7.47 2.68
C THR A 47 16.00 -6.92 3.98
N PRO A 48 15.65 -7.46 5.15
CA PRO A 48 16.34 -7.10 6.39
C PRO A 48 17.80 -7.56 6.33
N SER A 49 18.67 -6.76 6.97
CA SER A 49 20.13 -6.92 7.06
C SER A 49 20.67 -8.34 6.81
N ARG A 50 21.74 -8.41 6.07
CA ARG A 50 22.50 -9.56 5.51
C ARG A 50 22.61 -10.86 6.34
N GLN A 51 22.15 -10.92 7.58
CA GLN A 51 22.27 -12.09 8.45
C GLN A 51 21.11 -13.10 8.38
N LYS A 52 20.01 -12.79 7.67
CA LYS A 52 18.80 -13.65 7.63
C LYS A 52 18.34 -14.09 6.25
N LEU A 53 19.02 -13.73 5.18
CA LEU A 53 18.58 -14.09 3.83
C LEU A 53 19.61 -14.93 3.12
N ASP A 54 19.48 -16.21 3.32
CA ASP A 54 19.83 -17.20 2.33
C ASP A 54 19.13 -16.85 0.99
N ARG A 55 19.75 -17.15 -0.15
CA ARG A 55 19.17 -17.00 -1.50
C ARG A 55 17.73 -17.53 -1.58
N HIS A 56 17.38 -18.49 -0.75
CA HIS A 56 16.04 -19.05 -0.59
C HIS A 56 14.97 -18.05 -0.10
N GLY A 57 15.32 -17.04 0.71
CA GLY A 57 14.38 -16.05 1.19
C GLY A 57 13.88 -15.11 0.11
N VAL A 58 14.77 -14.65 -0.78
CA VAL A 58 14.44 -13.78 -1.93
C VAL A 58 13.56 -14.53 -2.93
N GLU A 59 13.93 -15.75 -3.27
CA GLU A 59 13.15 -16.62 -4.15
C GLU A 59 11.75 -16.89 -3.58
N SER A 60 11.63 -17.14 -2.28
CA SER A 60 10.34 -17.40 -1.63
C SER A 60 9.41 -16.20 -1.65
N VAL A 61 9.90 -14.96 -1.59
CA VAL A 61 9.05 -13.75 -1.71
C VAL A 61 8.59 -13.56 -3.15
N ARG A 62 9.48 -13.72 -4.15
CA ARG A 62 9.11 -13.68 -5.57
C ARG A 62 8.01 -14.69 -5.92
N GLN A 63 8.09 -15.88 -5.35
CA GLN A 63 7.09 -16.93 -5.58
C GLN A 63 5.73 -16.62 -4.94
N ARG A 64 5.69 -15.77 -3.90
CA ARG A 64 4.48 -15.46 -3.12
C ARG A 64 3.69 -14.27 -3.62
N ILE A 65 4.26 -13.41 -4.46
CA ILE A 65 3.61 -12.21 -4.98
C ILE A 65 3.51 -12.24 -6.50
N CYS A 66 2.58 -11.46 -7.03
CA CYS A 66 2.43 -11.26 -8.48
C CYS A 66 2.08 -9.80 -8.79
N LEU A 67 2.33 -9.40 -10.03
CA LEU A 67 1.98 -8.09 -10.53
C LEU A 67 0.68 -8.16 -11.32
N LEU A 68 -0.23 -7.24 -11.06
CA LEU A 68 -1.54 -7.25 -11.71
C LEU A 68 -1.42 -7.08 -13.22
N LYS A 69 -0.43 -6.33 -13.72
CA LYS A 69 -0.19 -6.16 -15.15
C LYS A 69 0.02 -7.46 -15.93
N ASP A 70 0.48 -8.52 -15.27
CA ASP A 70 0.72 -9.83 -15.89
C ASP A 70 -0.60 -10.61 -16.11
N TYR A 71 -1.70 -10.14 -15.52
CA TYR A 71 -3.02 -10.79 -15.55
C TYR A 71 -4.10 -9.96 -16.25
N THR A 72 -3.80 -8.72 -16.64
CA THR A 72 -4.76 -7.84 -17.31
C THR A 72 -4.06 -6.96 -18.33
N PRO A 73 -4.67 -6.76 -19.53
CA PRO A 73 -4.18 -5.80 -20.51
C PRO A 73 -4.52 -4.35 -20.17
N LEU A 74 -5.29 -4.11 -19.10
CA LEU A 74 -5.75 -2.76 -18.75
C LEU A 74 -4.58 -1.91 -18.25
N PRO A 75 -4.41 -0.69 -18.75
CA PRO A 75 -3.42 0.24 -18.22
C PRO A 75 -3.78 0.67 -16.78
N PHE A 76 -2.78 1.11 -16.02
CA PHE A 76 -2.95 1.51 -14.62
C PHE A 76 -4.06 2.55 -14.40
N ALA A 77 -4.19 3.52 -15.31
CA ALA A 77 -5.22 4.56 -15.24
C ALA A 77 -6.64 3.96 -15.25
N ASP A 78 -6.87 2.94 -16.08
CA ASP A 78 -8.17 2.27 -16.20
C ASP A 78 -8.47 1.40 -14.96
N ILE A 79 -7.45 0.72 -14.42
CA ILE A 79 -7.58 -0.01 -13.16
C ILE A 79 -7.98 0.94 -12.04
N ARG A 80 -7.28 2.09 -11.90
CA ARG A 80 -7.59 3.10 -10.91
C ARG A 80 -9.01 3.66 -11.07
N ALA A 81 -9.43 3.92 -12.31
CA ALA A 81 -10.79 4.40 -12.61
C ALA A 81 -11.86 3.39 -12.21
N LYS A 82 -11.64 2.10 -12.51
CA LYS A 82 -12.55 1.02 -12.11
C LYS A 82 -12.64 0.87 -10.59
N ILE A 83 -11.52 0.89 -9.88
CA ILE A 83 -11.51 0.84 -8.41
C ILE A 83 -12.31 2.02 -7.85
N ARG A 84 -12.05 3.24 -8.33
CA ARG A 84 -12.80 4.43 -7.92
C ARG A 84 -14.31 4.28 -8.17
N GLN A 85 -14.69 3.83 -9.34
CA GLN A 85 -16.10 3.63 -9.71
C GLN A 85 -16.83 2.65 -8.79
N HIS A 86 -16.14 1.58 -8.33
CA HIS A 86 -16.75 0.56 -7.51
C HIS A 86 -16.73 0.89 -6.01
N LEU A 87 -15.71 1.61 -5.53
CA LEU A 87 -15.54 1.86 -4.10
C LEU A 87 -16.02 3.25 -3.66
N CYS A 88 -15.94 4.26 -4.54
CA CYS A 88 -16.28 5.63 -4.20
C CYS A 88 -17.72 5.95 -4.60
N GLN A 89 -18.62 6.02 -3.62
CA GLN A 89 -20.03 6.38 -3.85
C GLN A 89 -20.23 7.90 -3.89
N THR A 90 -19.38 8.66 -3.20
CA THR A 90 -19.48 10.11 -3.09
C THR A 90 -18.10 10.76 -3.32
N THR A 91 -18.11 12.03 -3.65
CA THR A 91 -16.92 12.86 -3.78
C THR A 91 -17.04 14.05 -2.85
N TYR A 92 -15.99 14.31 -2.05
CA TYR A 92 -15.87 15.50 -1.24
C TYR A 92 -14.76 16.39 -1.81
N THR A 93 -15.06 17.67 -1.98
CA THR A 93 -14.06 18.66 -2.39
C THR A 93 -13.58 19.40 -1.16
N LEU A 94 -12.27 19.34 -0.89
CA LEU A 94 -11.69 20.03 0.26
C LEU A 94 -11.97 21.53 0.18
N THR A 95 -12.50 22.08 1.27
CA THR A 95 -12.67 23.52 1.47
C THR A 95 -11.33 24.19 1.80
N GLU A 96 -11.28 25.54 1.80
CA GLU A 96 -10.08 26.24 2.25
C GLU A 96 -9.77 25.95 3.72
N HIS A 97 -10.79 25.88 4.55
CA HIS A 97 -10.64 25.49 5.96
C HIS A 97 -10.03 24.10 6.13
N ASP A 98 -10.44 23.12 5.32
CA ASP A 98 -9.83 21.79 5.35
C ASP A 98 -8.35 21.84 4.96
N ARG A 99 -7.99 22.65 3.98
CA ARG A 99 -6.60 22.83 3.55
C ARG A 99 -5.75 23.50 4.63
N GLU A 100 -6.30 24.47 5.35
CA GLU A 100 -5.62 25.10 6.50
C GLU A 100 -5.33 24.06 7.58
N LYS A 101 -6.31 23.23 7.93
CA LYS A 101 -6.09 22.14 8.88
C LYS A 101 -5.05 21.12 8.42
N VAL A 102 -5.03 20.80 7.13
CA VAL A 102 -3.97 19.92 6.58
C VAL A 102 -2.60 20.55 6.76
N ARG A 103 -2.44 21.88 6.52
CA ARG A 103 -1.16 22.57 6.74
C ARG A 103 -0.74 22.59 8.22
N GLU A 104 -1.68 22.75 9.14
CA GLU A 104 -1.40 22.67 10.59
C GLU A 104 -0.87 21.29 10.97
N ILE A 105 -1.53 20.23 10.50
CA ILE A 105 -1.10 18.84 10.74
C ILE A 105 0.26 18.57 10.08
N GLU A 106 0.50 19.09 8.87
CA GLU A 106 1.78 18.94 8.18
C GLU A 106 2.95 19.47 9.02
N LEU A 107 2.75 20.58 9.74
CA LEU A 107 3.79 21.13 10.63
C LEU A 107 4.15 20.17 11.78
N GLU A 108 3.17 19.42 12.31
CA GLU A 108 3.43 18.40 13.32
C GLU A 108 4.31 17.27 12.77
N TYR A 109 4.04 16.83 11.52
CA TYR A 109 4.84 15.80 10.86
C TYR A 109 6.26 16.26 10.47
N LEU A 110 6.47 17.56 10.33
CA LEU A 110 7.79 18.16 10.06
C LEU A 110 8.62 18.38 11.33
N ASP A 111 8.03 18.22 12.52
CA ASP A 111 8.76 18.31 13.78
C ASP A 111 9.79 17.19 13.88
N PRO A 112 11.09 17.49 14.09
CA PRO A 112 12.12 16.47 14.28
C PRO A 112 11.81 15.47 15.40
N GLN A 113 11.09 15.89 16.44
CA GLN A 113 10.67 15.00 17.52
C GLN A 113 9.65 13.97 17.07
N PHE A 114 8.76 14.33 16.12
CA PHE A 114 7.77 13.40 15.59
C PHE A 114 8.42 12.24 14.82
N ILE A 115 9.47 12.51 14.06
CA ILE A 115 10.18 11.49 13.27
C ILE A 115 11.32 10.80 14.05
N GLY A 116 11.48 11.11 15.35
CA GLY A 116 12.48 10.47 16.19
C GLY A 116 13.93 10.78 15.83
N ILE A 117 14.17 11.93 15.16
CA ILE A 117 15.52 12.40 14.78
C ILE A 117 16.05 13.44 15.81
N ALA A 118 15.27 13.77 16.84
CA ALA A 118 15.74 14.62 17.91
C ALA A 118 16.68 13.82 18.82
N ASP A 119 17.93 14.27 18.95
CA ASP A 119 18.96 13.76 19.87
C ASP A 119 18.51 13.81 21.33
#